data_c714b45b6e19ce5d4cd51132de2eb2c8
#
_entry.id   c714b45b6e19ce5d4cd51132de2eb2c8
#
_cell.length_a   1.000
_cell.length_b   1.000
_cell.length_c   1.000
_cell.angle_alpha   90.00
_cell.angle_beta   90.00
_cell.angle_gamma   90.00
#
_symmetry.space_group_name_H-M   'P 1'
#
loop_
_entity.id
_entity.type
_entity.pdbx_description
1 polymer ?
#
loop_
_entity_poly.entity_id
_entity_poly.type
_entity_poly.pdbx_seq_one_letter_code
_entity_poly.pdbx_strand_id
1 'polypeptide(L)'
;MMFAAYNAWANARIYEATADLTKEEFGRDTGAFFKSMRGTLNHILVADRIWMKRFTGEGAAPASLDTTLYSDFAKLKKERQTEDNRIVDWVGSQSEKAFTGRFTYMTVTDMRTVSQRLAPALAHLFNHQTHHRGQAHMVLTVLGRPSVQLDLIYFQRTEEGRAYA
;
A
#
# COMPACT_ATOMS: atom_id res chain seq x y z
N MET A 1 -13.15 -8.44 -0.56
CA MET A 1 -12.25 -8.86 -1.69
C MET A 1 -11.94 -7.73 -2.66
N MET A 2 -12.94 -7.02 -3.22
CA MET A 2 -12.73 -6.00 -4.27
C MET A 2 -11.59 -5.01 -3.97
N PHE A 3 -11.58 -4.36 -2.79
CA PHE A 3 -10.54 -3.39 -2.46
C PHE A 3 -9.14 -4.00 -2.31
N ALA A 4 -9.01 -5.27 -1.91
CA ALA A 4 -7.70 -5.93 -1.85
C ALA A 4 -7.15 -6.19 -3.26
N ALA A 5 -7.97 -6.71 -4.17
CA ALA A 5 -7.60 -6.92 -5.56
C ALA A 5 -7.31 -5.59 -6.28
N TYR A 6 -8.18 -4.58 -6.13
CA TYR A 6 -7.93 -3.24 -6.66
C TYR A 6 -6.62 -2.66 -6.13
N ASN A 7 -6.32 -2.83 -4.85
CA ASN A 7 -5.09 -2.31 -4.24
C ASN A 7 -3.85 -2.93 -4.89
N ALA A 8 -3.83 -4.26 -5.08
CA ALA A 8 -2.73 -4.96 -5.75
C ALA A 8 -2.57 -4.48 -7.20
N TRP A 9 -3.67 -4.36 -7.96
CA TRP A 9 -3.67 -3.83 -9.32
C TRP A 9 -3.13 -2.39 -9.39
N ALA A 10 -3.60 -1.50 -8.53
CA ALA A 10 -3.19 -0.10 -8.54
C ALA A 10 -1.71 0.07 -8.13
N ASN A 11 -1.22 -0.75 -7.19
CA ASN A 11 0.19 -0.79 -6.83
C ASN A 11 1.04 -1.27 -8.01
N ALA A 12 0.65 -2.35 -8.70
CA ALA A 12 1.36 -2.84 -9.87
C ALA A 12 1.55 -1.73 -10.93
N ARG A 13 0.51 -0.95 -11.22
CA ARG A 13 0.55 0.15 -12.20
C ARG A 13 1.48 1.30 -11.80
N ILE A 14 1.49 1.69 -10.51
CA ILE A 14 2.44 2.70 -10.01
C ILE A 14 3.87 2.18 -10.12
N TYR A 15 4.11 0.91 -9.77
CA TYR A 15 5.45 0.31 -9.87
C TYR A 15 5.91 0.11 -11.32
N GLU A 16 4.99 -0.17 -12.26
CA GLU A 16 5.30 -0.20 -13.69
C GLU A 16 5.76 1.18 -14.18
N ALA A 17 4.99 2.23 -13.90
CA ALA A 17 5.36 3.60 -14.26
C ALA A 17 6.64 4.10 -13.57
N THR A 18 6.96 3.57 -12.39
CA THR A 18 8.20 3.88 -11.67
C THR A 18 9.42 3.17 -12.27
N ALA A 19 9.22 2.06 -12.97
CA ALA A 19 10.33 1.27 -13.55
C ALA A 19 11.16 2.04 -14.59
N ASP A 20 10.57 3.05 -15.23
CA ASP A 20 11.23 3.89 -16.21
C ASP A 20 12.04 5.05 -15.58
N LEU A 21 12.03 5.19 -14.26
CA LEU A 21 12.82 6.19 -13.56
C LEU A 21 14.28 5.74 -13.45
N THR A 22 15.21 6.67 -13.69
CA THR A 22 16.60 6.44 -13.33
C THR A 22 16.76 6.31 -11.82
N LYS A 23 17.88 5.74 -11.37
CA LYS A 23 18.20 5.63 -9.95
C LYS A 23 18.22 7.01 -9.25
N GLU A 24 18.67 8.04 -9.97
CA GLU A 24 18.69 9.42 -9.48
C GLU A 24 17.26 9.96 -9.33
N GLU A 25 16.42 9.85 -10.36
CA GLU A 25 15.03 10.29 -10.33
C GLU A 25 14.23 9.58 -9.25
N PHE A 26 14.42 8.27 -9.07
CA PHE A 26 13.77 7.49 -8.03
C PHE A 26 14.06 7.99 -6.62
N GLY A 27 15.27 8.54 -6.39
CA GLY A 27 15.68 9.13 -5.10
C GLY A 27 15.57 10.64 -4.99
N ARG A 28 15.25 11.36 -6.09
CA ARG A 28 15.22 12.82 -6.14
C ARG A 28 14.17 13.40 -5.20
N ASP A 29 14.56 14.40 -4.42
CA ASP A 29 13.62 15.19 -3.61
C ASP A 29 12.74 16.04 -4.55
N THR A 30 11.45 15.79 -4.51
CA THR A 30 10.42 16.46 -5.31
C THR A 30 9.53 17.38 -4.50
N GLY A 31 9.85 17.62 -3.22
CA GLY A 31 9.01 18.36 -2.29
C GLY A 31 7.80 17.59 -1.77
N ALA A 32 7.63 16.32 -2.15
CA ALA A 32 6.58 15.44 -1.59
C ALA A 32 6.84 15.18 -0.10
N PHE A 33 5.80 14.81 0.67
CA PHE A 33 5.90 14.57 2.11
C PHE A 33 7.00 13.57 2.47
N PHE A 34 7.12 12.47 1.73
CA PHE A 34 8.23 11.50 1.84
C PHE A 34 9.38 11.79 0.88
N LYS A 35 9.50 13.05 0.43
CA LYS A 35 10.54 13.61 -0.41
C LYS A 35 10.61 13.07 -1.83
N SER A 36 10.60 11.76 -2.02
CA SER A 36 10.88 11.11 -3.31
C SER A 36 9.93 9.95 -3.59
N MET A 37 9.95 9.45 -4.83
CA MET A 37 9.27 8.20 -5.19
C MET A 37 9.70 7.05 -4.27
N ARG A 38 11.01 6.90 -4.05
CA ARG A 38 11.56 5.89 -3.14
C ARG A 38 10.98 6.01 -1.73
N GLY A 39 10.94 7.21 -1.17
CA GLY A 39 10.39 7.45 0.17
C GLY A 39 8.91 7.11 0.25
N THR A 40 8.12 7.57 -0.72
CA THR A 40 6.67 7.33 -0.76
C THR A 40 6.33 5.85 -0.90
N LEU A 41 6.99 5.12 -1.81
CA LEU A 41 6.73 3.69 -2.00
C LEU A 41 7.19 2.83 -0.81
N ASN A 42 8.31 3.20 -0.16
CA ASN A 42 8.73 2.56 1.09
C ASN A 42 7.70 2.78 2.20
N HIS A 43 7.21 4.02 2.37
CA HIS A 43 6.20 4.32 3.39
C HIS A 43 4.93 3.49 3.21
N ILE A 44 4.43 3.36 1.98
CA ILE A 44 3.26 2.52 1.69
C ILE A 44 3.51 1.07 2.16
N LEU A 45 4.65 0.49 1.82
CA LEU A 45 4.99 -0.89 2.23
C LEU A 45 5.18 -1.03 3.75
N VAL A 46 5.81 -0.02 4.39
CA VAL A 46 5.96 0.04 5.86
C VAL A 46 4.60 0.02 6.55
N ALA A 47 3.68 0.88 6.11
CA ALA A 47 2.35 0.97 6.70
C ALA A 47 1.58 -0.34 6.57
N ASP A 48 1.64 -0.98 5.40
CA ASP A 48 0.98 -2.27 5.18
C ASP A 48 1.53 -3.36 6.09
N ARG A 49 2.84 -3.48 6.22
CA ARG A 49 3.47 -4.45 7.11
C ARG A 49 3.07 -4.24 8.57
N ILE A 50 2.98 -2.98 9.01
CA ILE A 50 2.50 -2.66 10.35
C ILE A 50 1.05 -3.10 10.52
N TRP A 51 0.16 -2.78 9.57
CA TRP A 51 -1.24 -3.16 9.67
C TRP A 51 -1.45 -4.67 9.56
N MET A 52 -0.76 -5.33 8.64
CA MET A 52 -0.86 -6.77 8.50
C MET A 52 -0.38 -7.50 9.76
N LYS A 53 0.70 -7.04 10.40
CA LYS A 53 1.10 -7.57 11.71
C LYS A 53 0.03 -7.37 12.79
N ARG A 54 -0.63 -6.21 12.80
CA ARG A 54 -1.74 -5.95 13.74
C ARG A 54 -2.93 -6.87 13.52
N PHE A 55 -3.23 -7.19 12.26
CA PHE A 55 -4.35 -8.07 11.90
C PHE A 55 -4.05 -9.55 12.15
N THR A 56 -2.84 -9.99 11.85
CA THR A 56 -2.46 -11.41 11.86
C THR A 56 -1.67 -11.83 13.09
N GLY A 57 -1.02 -10.89 13.78
CA GLY A 57 -0.01 -11.20 14.80
C GLY A 57 1.36 -11.58 14.22
N GLU A 58 1.45 -11.78 12.90
CA GLU A 58 2.63 -12.36 12.23
C GLU A 58 3.38 -11.35 11.35
N GLY A 59 4.64 -11.65 11.11
CA GLY A 59 5.52 -10.86 10.24
C GLY A 59 6.25 -9.74 10.97
N ALA A 60 7.26 -9.18 10.30
CA ALA A 60 8.04 -8.05 10.82
C ALA A 60 7.28 -6.74 10.56
N ALA A 61 7.20 -5.89 11.58
CA ALA A 61 6.73 -4.52 11.43
C ALA A 61 7.89 -3.56 11.73
N PRO A 62 8.16 -2.58 10.86
CA PRO A 62 9.12 -1.53 11.13
C PRO A 62 8.76 -0.72 12.38
N ALA A 63 9.77 -0.20 13.07
CA ALA A 63 9.58 0.61 14.29
C ALA A 63 9.17 2.06 13.98
N SER A 64 9.38 2.53 12.74
CA SER A 64 9.06 3.90 12.31
C SER A 64 8.37 3.91 10.94
N LEU A 65 7.44 4.87 10.76
CA LEU A 65 6.67 5.03 9.52
C LEU A 65 7.49 5.58 8.34
N ASP A 66 8.64 6.18 8.59
CA ASP A 66 9.56 6.76 7.60
C ASP A 66 10.76 5.84 7.28
N THR A 67 10.72 4.60 7.75
CA THR A 67 11.78 3.62 7.49
C THR A 67 11.95 3.36 6.00
N THR A 68 13.15 3.53 5.47
CA THR A 68 13.51 3.04 4.13
C THR A 68 13.85 1.55 4.21
N LEU A 69 12.90 0.69 3.88
CA LEU A 69 13.10 -0.77 3.88
C LEU A 69 14.04 -1.22 2.77
N TYR A 70 13.86 -0.64 1.59
CA TYR A 70 14.63 -0.99 0.40
C TYR A 70 15.01 0.26 -0.38
N SER A 71 16.30 0.48 -0.59
CA SER A 71 16.83 1.54 -1.45
C SER A 71 16.86 1.14 -2.92
N ASP A 72 16.88 -0.17 -3.19
CA ASP A 72 16.85 -0.76 -4.52
C ASP A 72 15.42 -0.95 -4.98
N PHE A 73 15.11 -0.46 -6.21
CA PHE A 73 13.75 -0.50 -6.76
C PHE A 73 13.28 -1.93 -7.04
N ALA A 74 14.14 -2.80 -7.57
CA ALA A 74 13.74 -4.16 -7.93
C ALA A 74 13.38 -4.97 -6.68
N LYS A 75 14.15 -4.81 -5.60
CA LYS A 75 13.83 -5.41 -4.30
C LYS A 75 12.53 -4.85 -3.74
N LEU A 76 12.34 -3.53 -3.77
CA LEU A 76 11.11 -2.90 -3.30
C LEU A 76 9.88 -3.39 -4.07
N LYS A 77 9.98 -3.51 -5.41
CA LYS A 77 8.91 -4.04 -6.28
C LYS A 77 8.55 -5.48 -5.90
N LYS A 78 9.54 -6.34 -5.74
CA LYS A 78 9.34 -7.73 -5.33
C LYS A 78 8.62 -7.84 -3.99
N GLU A 79 9.07 -7.08 -3.00
CA GLU A 79 8.49 -7.09 -1.66
C GLU A 79 7.09 -6.47 -1.62
N ARG A 80 6.81 -5.45 -2.47
CA ARG A 80 5.46 -4.93 -2.66
C ARG A 80 4.52 -6.01 -3.18
N GLN A 81 4.92 -6.73 -4.20
CA GLN A 81 4.11 -7.81 -4.77
C GLN A 81 3.84 -8.93 -3.74
N THR A 82 4.86 -9.29 -2.96
CA THR A 82 4.70 -10.27 -1.87
C THR A 82 3.68 -9.80 -0.84
N GLU A 83 3.73 -8.52 -0.45
CA GLU A 83 2.78 -7.98 0.54
C GLU A 83 1.38 -7.79 -0.05
N ASP A 84 1.24 -7.45 -1.33
CA ASP A 84 -0.05 -7.39 -2.00
C ASP A 84 -0.74 -8.76 -2.02
N ASN A 85 -0.01 -9.81 -2.38
CA ASN A 85 -0.53 -11.18 -2.34
C ASN A 85 -0.94 -11.57 -0.91
N ARG A 86 -0.11 -11.27 0.08
CA ARG A 86 -0.43 -11.51 1.49
C ARG A 86 -1.72 -10.85 1.93
N ILE A 87 -1.94 -9.57 1.52
CA ILE A 87 -3.17 -8.83 1.84
C ILE A 87 -4.37 -9.49 1.16
N VAL A 88 -4.27 -9.84 -0.12
CA VAL A 88 -5.36 -10.49 -0.88
C VAL A 88 -5.73 -11.83 -0.25
N ASP A 89 -4.74 -12.68 0.02
CA ASP A 89 -4.94 -14.01 0.60
C ASP A 89 -5.57 -13.92 1.98
N TRP A 90 -5.05 -13.02 2.82
CA TRP A 90 -5.57 -12.85 4.17
C TRP A 90 -7.01 -12.30 4.16
N VAL A 91 -7.31 -11.27 3.37
CA VAL A 91 -8.69 -10.75 3.26
C VAL A 91 -9.63 -11.81 2.71
N GLY A 92 -9.18 -12.62 1.76
CA GLY A 92 -9.95 -13.72 1.17
C GLY A 92 -10.24 -14.87 2.14
N SER A 93 -9.38 -15.07 3.12
CA SER A 93 -9.56 -16.11 4.15
C SER A 93 -10.53 -15.69 5.27
N GLN A 94 -10.93 -14.41 5.34
CA GLN A 94 -11.79 -13.92 6.42
C GLN A 94 -13.27 -14.29 6.16
N SER A 95 -13.95 -14.74 7.20
CA SER A 95 -15.42 -14.91 7.17
C SER A 95 -16.12 -13.55 7.26
N GLU A 96 -17.37 -13.45 6.78
CA GLU A 96 -18.18 -12.23 6.93
C GLU A 96 -18.28 -11.79 8.40
N LYS A 97 -18.41 -12.75 9.32
CA LYS A 97 -18.46 -12.49 10.77
C LYS A 97 -17.18 -11.82 11.28
N ALA A 98 -16.01 -12.13 10.72
CA ALA A 98 -14.74 -11.54 11.14
C ALA A 98 -14.75 -10.02 10.94
N PHE A 99 -15.38 -9.49 9.87
CA PHE A 99 -15.43 -8.06 9.59
C PHE A 99 -16.23 -7.25 10.63
N THR A 100 -17.15 -7.89 11.34
CA THR A 100 -17.88 -7.27 12.46
C THR A 100 -17.12 -7.40 13.78
N GLY A 101 -16.10 -8.23 13.81
CA GLY A 101 -15.25 -8.50 14.98
C GLY A 101 -14.35 -7.33 15.36
N ARG A 102 -13.69 -7.50 16.50
CA ARG A 102 -12.69 -6.55 17.02
C ARG A 102 -11.35 -7.25 17.15
N PHE A 103 -10.29 -6.47 16.96
CA PHE A 103 -8.92 -6.88 17.25
C PHE A 103 -8.24 -5.82 18.13
N THR A 104 -7.20 -6.23 18.83
CA THR A 104 -6.46 -5.36 19.74
C THR A 104 -5.00 -5.31 19.32
N TYR A 105 -4.46 -4.10 19.26
CA TYR A 105 -3.06 -3.87 18.86
C TYR A 105 -2.46 -2.71 19.66
N MET A 106 -1.13 -2.61 19.62
CA MET A 106 -0.39 -1.49 20.18
C MET A 106 -0.03 -0.49 19.07
N THR A 107 -0.26 0.80 19.31
CA THR A 107 0.13 1.86 18.37
C THR A 107 1.65 2.00 18.34
N VAL A 108 2.20 2.38 17.16
CA VAL A 108 3.65 2.58 16.99
C VAL A 108 4.11 3.92 17.55
N THR A 109 3.24 4.94 17.49
CA THR A 109 3.62 6.34 17.80
C THR A 109 3.62 6.64 19.29
N ASP A 110 2.68 6.09 20.05
CA ASP A 110 2.46 6.46 21.47
C ASP A 110 2.25 5.23 22.38
N MET A 111 2.52 4.03 21.86
CA MET A 111 2.50 2.75 22.57
C MET A 111 1.20 2.47 23.34
N ARG A 112 0.07 2.96 22.84
CA ARG A 112 -1.25 2.69 23.44
C ARG A 112 -1.86 1.39 22.92
N THR A 113 -2.54 0.67 23.81
CA THR A 113 -3.38 -0.46 23.43
C THR A 113 -4.71 0.06 22.87
N VAL A 114 -5.03 -0.32 21.63
CA VAL A 114 -6.27 0.06 20.94
C VAL A 114 -7.05 -1.18 20.58
N SER A 115 -8.35 -1.20 20.91
CA SER A 115 -9.30 -2.20 20.43
C SER A 115 -10.21 -1.55 19.37
N GLN A 116 -10.22 -2.11 18.16
CA GLN A 116 -10.90 -1.54 17.00
C GLN A 116 -11.67 -2.61 16.23
N ARG A 117 -12.76 -2.22 15.55
CA ARG A 117 -13.45 -3.11 14.60
C ARG A 117 -12.58 -3.34 13.37
N LEU A 118 -12.62 -4.57 12.83
CA LEU A 118 -11.81 -4.95 11.68
C LEU A 118 -12.19 -4.19 10.42
N ALA A 119 -13.48 -4.08 10.09
CA ALA A 119 -13.91 -3.43 8.85
C ALA A 119 -13.47 -1.95 8.74
N PRO A 120 -13.64 -1.07 9.75
CA PRO A 120 -13.09 0.29 9.69
C PRO A 120 -11.56 0.33 9.60
N ALA A 121 -10.84 -0.61 10.21
CA ALA A 121 -9.39 -0.67 10.12
C ALA A 121 -8.91 -1.08 8.72
N LEU A 122 -9.61 -2.00 8.06
CA LEU A 122 -9.36 -2.34 6.65
C LEU A 122 -9.70 -1.18 5.72
N ALA A 123 -10.80 -0.48 5.96
CA ALA A 123 -11.14 0.72 5.20
C ALA A 123 -10.03 1.78 5.34
N HIS A 124 -9.48 1.95 6.55
CA HIS A 124 -8.32 2.82 6.77
C HIS A 124 -7.10 2.35 5.95
N LEU A 125 -6.75 1.05 5.97
CA LEU A 125 -5.64 0.51 5.19
C LEU A 125 -5.76 0.89 3.71
N PHE A 126 -6.91 0.62 3.08
CA PHE A 126 -7.11 0.89 1.66
C PHE A 126 -7.19 2.39 1.33
N ASN A 127 -7.78 3.21 2.20
CA ASN A 127 -7.77 4.66 2.05
C ASN A 127 -6.35 5.24 2.18
N HIS A 128 -5.56 4.75 3.10
CA HIS A 128 -4.16 5.13 3.28
C HIS A 128 -3.35 4.81 2.02
N GLN A 129 -3.52 3.63 1.47
CA GLN A 129 -2.92 3.23 0.20
C GLN A 129 -3.30 4.19 -0.93
N THR A 130 -4.59 4.48 -1.10
CA THR A 130 -5.08 5.39 -2.15
C THR A 130 -4.51 6.79 -1.99
N HIS A 131 -4.47 7.31 -0.74
CA HIS A 131 -3.88 8.62 -0.44
C HIS A 131 -2.41 8.71 -0.87
N HIS A 132 -1.59 7.74 -0.47
CA HIS A 132 -0.15 7.77 -0.79
C HIS A 132 0.17 7.36 -2.23
N ARG A 133 -0.66 6.54 -2.88
CA ARG A 133 -0.57 6.34 -4.34
C ARG A 133 -0.84 7.63 -5.10
N GLY A 134 -1.78 8.46 -4.64
CA GLY A 134 -1.97 9.81 -5.20
C GLY A 134 -0.73 10.69 -5.07
N GLN A 135 0.00 10.60 -3.95
CA GLN A 135 1.27 11.30 -3.79
C GLN A 135 2.36 10.73 -4.72
N ALA A 136 2.47 9.41 -4.86
CA ALA A 136 3.39 8.80 -5.82
C ALA A 136 3.07 9.20 -7.26
N HIS A 137 1.78 9.26 -7.63
CA HIS A 137 1.33 9.75 -8.93
C HIS A 137 1.74 11.22 -9.16
N MET A 138 1.60 12.08 -8.14
CA MET A 138 2.06 13.46 -8.21
C MET A 138 3.58 13.55 -8.41
N VAL A 139 4.36 12.69 -7.73
CA VAL A 139 5.82 12.62 -7.95
C VAL A 139 6.16 12.26 -9.41
N LEU A 140 5.44 11.31 -10.03
CA LEU A 140 5.61 11.02 -11.47
C LEU A 140 5.36 12.25 -12.32
N THR A 141 4.30 13.01 -12.02
CA THR A 141 3.99 14.26 -12.73
C THR A 141 5.10 15.29 -12.60
N VAL A 142 5.64 15.51 -11.40
CA VAL A 142 6.78 16.43 -11.16
C VAL A 142 8.04 15.99 -11.93
N LEU A 143 8.23 14.69 -12.10
CA LEU A 143 9.33 14.11 -12.88
C LEU A 143 9.04 14.08 -14.39
N GLY A 144 7.94 14.68 -14.87
CA GLY A 144 7.58 14.73 -16.28
C GLY A 144 7.15 13.40 -16.88
N ARG A 145 6.69 12.46 -16.05
CA ARG A 145 6.24 11.13 -16.49
C ARG A 145 4.74 11.14 -16.83
N PRO A 146 4.30 10.26 -17.75
CA PRO A 146 2.88 10.14 -18.08
C PRO A 146 2.00 9.85 -16.88
N SER A 147 0.76 10.36 -16.93
CA SER A 147 -0.27 10.06 -15.93
C SER A 147 -0.65 8.57 -15.95
N VAL A 148 -0.88 8.01 -14.77
CA VAL A 148 -1.31 6.61 -14.58
C VAL A 148 -2.77 6.59 -14.16
N GLN A 149 -3.60 5.85 -14.89
CA GLN A 149 -5.01 5.68 -14.53
C GLN A 149 -5.12 4.70 -13.36
N LEU A 150 -5.60 5.19 -12.21
CA LEU A 150 -5.66 4.44 -10.95
C LEU A 150 -7.08 4.33 -10.39
N ASP A 151 -8.09 4.96 -11.00
CA ASP A 151 -9.45 4.95 -10.47
C ASP A 151 -10.02 3.53 -10.44
N LEU A 152 -10.80 3.24 -9.40
CA LEU A 152 -11.44 1.94 -9.21
C LEU A 152 -12.26 1.49 -10.44
N ILE A 153 -12.91 2.43 -11.11
CA ILE A 153 -13.71 2.12 -12.31
C ILE A 153 -12.87 1.56 -13.47
N TYR A 154 -11.59 1.93 -13.57
CA TYR A 154 -10.69 1.35 -14.57
C TYR A 154 -10.30 -0.09 -14.20
N PHE A 155 -10.07 -0.37 -12.92
CA PHE A 155 -9.88 -1.74 -12.45
C PHE A 155 -11.09 -2.61 -12.78
N GLN A 156 -12.31 -2.15 -12.50
CA GLN A 156 -13.54 -2.90 -12.76
C GLN A 156 -13.78 -3.20 -14.25
N ARG A 157 -13.09 -2.50 -15.17
CA ARG A 157 -13.12 -2.76 -16.62
C ARG A 157 -12.06 -3.76 -17.09
N THR A 158 -11.14 -4.15 -16.22
CA THR A 158 -10.16 -5.21 -16.52
C THR A 158 -10.81 -6.59 -16.42
N GLU A 159 -10.15 -7.60 -16.97
CA GLU A 159 -10.60 -8.98 -16.85
C GLU A 159 -10.68 -9.42 -15.38
N GLU A 160 -9.65 -9.10 -14.60
CA GLU A 160 -9.57 -9.39 -13.17
C GLU A 160 -10.64 -8.65 -12.34
N GLY A 161 -10.88 -7.39 -12.66
CA GLY A 161 -11.80 -6.52 -11.91
C GLY A 161 -13.27 -6.68 -12.28
N ARG A 162 -13.57 -7.29 -13.41
CA ARG A 162 -14.94 -7.43 -13.97
C ARG A 162 -15.92 -8.15 -13.02
N ALA A 163 -15.41 -9.08 -12.22
CA ALA A 163 -16.22 -9.79 -11.23
C ALA A 163 -16.74 -8.86 -10.10
N TYR A 164 -16.26 -7.62 -10.02
CA TYR A 164 -16.63 -6.63 -9.02
C TYR A 164 -17.39 -5.43 -9.61
N ALA A 165 -17.73 -5.45 -10.88
CA ALA A 165 -18.44 -4.38 -11.58
C ALA A 165 -19.96 -4.43 -11.34
#